data_3fd7c52bc87ffb930594d27d32522b6c
#
_entry.id   3fd7c52bc87ffb930594d27d32522b6c
#
_cell.length_a   1.000
_cell.length_b   1.000
_cell.length_c   1.000
_cell.angle_alpha   90.00
_cell.angle_beta   90.00
_cell.angle_gamma   90.00
#
_symmetry.space_group_name_H-M   'P 1'
#
loop_
_entity.id
_entity.type
_entity.pdbx_description
1 polymer ?
#
loop_
_entity_poly.entity_id
_entity_poly.type
_entity_poly.pdbx_seq_one_letter_code
_entity_poly.pdbx_strand_id
1 'polypeptide(L)'
;MHAQSEFLSSLQRQSQHAFQRSGVVLQGEADWQEAILSAFLQTQTTQRWFCVGDWSFESAFCVGMKQGNRLLGRECDVLLFDARKEFDANSFTAAIGSLVGGGMLLVMTNTAQPQHFAEQWMQTQWQKLIVLEQGKVIPQVSELAIAQRNTEYIEQTHAVSLIEKVVNGHRKRPLVLTADRGRG
;
A
#
# COMPACT_ATOMS: atom_id res chain seq x y z
N MET A 1 2.05 23.36 0.52
CA MET A 1 2.29 22.24 1.47
C MET A 1 1.01 21.85 2.23
N HIS A 2 0.30 22.79 2.85
CA HIS A 2 -0.96 22.47 3.57
C HIS A 2 -2.01 21.83 2.65
N ALA A 3 -2.26 22.38 1.48
CA ALA A 3 -3.23 21.84 0.52
C ALA A 3 -2.88 20.41 0.03
N GLN A 4 -1.60 20.08 -0.15
CA GLN A 4 -1.18 18.73 -0.56
C GLN A 4 -1.38 17.72 0.57
N SER A 5 -1.07 18.06 1.82
CA SER A 5 -1.31 17.17 2.96
C SER A 5 -2.81 16.98 3.24
N GLU A 6 -3.63 18.01 3.06
CA GLU A 6 -5.10 17.89 3.13
C GLU A 6 -5.64 16.99 2.01
N PHE A 7 -5.11 17.13 0.80
CA PHE A 7 -5.46 16.25 -0.32
C PHE A 7 -5.16 14.78 0.00
N LEU A 8 -3.95 14.47 0.52
CA LEU A 8 -3.59 13.12 0.93
C LEU A 8 -4.55 12.58 2.01
N SER A 9 -4.87 13.40 3.01
CA SER A 9 -5.79 13.03 4.08
C SER A 9 -7.21 12.77 3.58
N SER A 10 -7.68 13.58 2.61
CA SER A 10 -8.97 13.38 1.97
C SER A 10 -9.02 12.11 1.13
N LEU A 11 -8.00 11.90 0.29
CA LEU A 11 -7.87 10.71 -0.55
C LEU A 11 -7.82 9.43 0.28
N GLN A 12 -7.11 9.45 1.40
CA GLN A 12 -7.02 8.29 2.28
C GLN A 12 -8.36 7.96 2.92
N ARG A 13 -9.11 8.95 3.40
CA ARG A 13 -10.48 8.72 3.90
C ARG A 13 -11.39 8.13 2.83
N GLN A 14 -11.32 8.62 1.59
CA GLN A 14 -12.06 8.04 0.46
C GLN A 14 -11.65 6.60 0.19
N SER A 15 -10.34 6.31 0.17
CA SER A 15 -9.80 4.97 -0.04
C SER A 15 -10.28 3.99 1.03
N GLN A 16 -10.26 4.39 2.29
CA GLN A 16 -10.76 3.61 3.41
C GLN A 16 -12.26 3.33 3.29
N HIS A 17 -13.05 4.37 2.99
CA HIS A 17 -14.50 4.23 2.80
C HIS A 17 -14.85 3.31 1.64
N ALA A 18 -14.12 3.43 0.53
CA ALA A 18 -14.32 2.62 -0.67
C ALA A 18 -13.68 1.22 -0.61
N PHE A 19 -12.85 0.93 0.41
CA PHE A 19 -12.00 -0.27 0.50
C PHE A 19 -11.09 -0.47 -0.71
N GLN A 20 -10.72 0.61 -1.38
CA GLN A 20 -9.82 0.60 -2.52
C GLN A 20 -8.44 1.13 -2.11
N ARG A 21 -7.41 0.54 -2.66
CA ARG A 21 -6.05 1.08 -2.49
C ARG A 21 -5.87 2.28 -3.40
N SER A 22 -5.23 3.33 -2.87
CA SER A 22 -4.80 4.49 -3.67
C SER A 22 -3.28 4.55 -3.75
N GLY A 23 -2.78 5.12 -4.84
CA GLY A 23 -1.36 5.33 -5.04
C GLY A 23 -1.08 6.78 -5.41
N VAL A 24 -0.15 7.41 -4.70
CA VAL A 24 0.28 8.79 -4.95
C VAL A 24 1.79 8.84 -5.10
N VAL A 25 2.25 9.51 -6.14
CA VAL A 25 3.66 9.81 -6.39
C VAL A 25 3.92 11.26 -6.01
N LEU A 26 4.89 11.48 -5.15
CA LEU A 26 5.42 12.80 -4.83
C LEU A 26 6.65 13.04 -5.71
N GLN A 27 6.55 14.00 -6.62
CA GLN A 27 7.62 14.34 -7.57
C GLN A 27 8.09 15.77 -7.35
N GLY A 28 9.31 15.94 -6.87
CA GLY A 28 9.89 17.24 -6.56
C GLY A 28 11.14 17.13 -5.70
N GLU A 29 11.58 18.24 -5.15
CA GLU A 29 12.74 18.32 -4.26
C GLU A 29 12.49 17.59 -2.93
N ALA A 30 13.55 17.05 -2.34
CA ALA A 30 13.48 16.25 -1.13
C ALA A 30 12.79 16.97 0.03
N ASP A 31 13.20 18.22 0.30
CA ASP A 31 12.63 19.02 1.40
C ASP A 31 11.12 19.25 1.22
N TRP A 32 10.68 19.45 -0.01
CA TRP A 32 9.26 19.62 -0.32
C TRP A 32 8.45 18.34 -0.06
N GLN A 33 8.98 17.18 -0.49
CA GLN A 33 8.35 15.88 -0.26
C GLN A 33 8.25 15.57 1.23
N GLU A 34 9.35 15.77 1.96
CA GLU A 34 9.44 15.50 3.40
C GLU A 34 8.53 16.41 4.21
N ALA A 35 8.40 17.69 3.81
CA ALA A 35 7.46 18.61 4.45
C ALA A 35 6.00 18.20 4.26
N ILE A 36 5.60 17.71 3.08
CA ILE A 36 4.25 17.19 2.84
C ILE A 36 3.99 15.95 3.69
N LEU A 37 4.93 14.99 3.69
CA LEU A 37 4.81 13.77 4.48
C LEU A 37 4.73 14.05 5.97
N SER A 38 5.57 14.94 6.48
CA SER A 38 5.55 15.33 7.89
C SER A 38 4.22 15.98 8.29
N ALA A 39 3.67 16.86 7.44
CA ALA A 39 2.36 17.45 7.67
C ALA A 39 1.22 16.40 7.58
N PHE A 40 1.31 15.47 6.66
CA PHE A 40 0.35 14.37 6.52
C PHE A 40 0.40 13.43 7.73
N LEU A 41 1.59 13.06 8.21
CA LEU A 41 1.79 12.22 9.39
C LEU A 41 1.13 12.79 10.65
N GLN A 42 1.18 14.11 10.85
CA GLN A 42 0.55 14.76 11.99
C GLN A 42 -0.96 14.55 12.04
N THR A 43 -1.60 14.26 10.90
CA THR A 43 -3.03 13.99 10.81
C THR A 43 -3.39 12.52 10.97
N GLN A 44 -2.40 11.61 11.06
CA GLN A 44 -2.56 10.16 10.92
C GLN A 44 -2.03 9.39 12.15
N THR A 45 -2.60 9.64 13.32
CA THR A 45 -2.08 9.16 14.61
C THR A 45 -2.32 7.66 14.88
N THR A 46 -3.21 6.99 14.17
CA THR A 46 -3.62 5.60 14.49
C THR A 46 -3.25 4.58 13.41
N GLN A 47 -2.52 4.97 12.37
CA GLN A 47 -2.24 4.12 11.21
C GLN A 47 -0.91 3.38 11.34
N ARG A 48 -0.89 2.18 10.77
CA ARG A 48 0.32 1.35 10.64
C ARG A 48 1.08 1.78 9.40
N TRP A 49 2.26 2.34 9.60
CA TRP A 49 3.13 2.80 8.52
C TRP A 49 4.29 1.84 8.29
N PHE A 50 4.50 1.50 7.03
CA PHE A 50 5.73 0.85 6.60
C PHE A 50 6.50 1.78 5.67
N CYS A 51 7.83 1.77 5.81
CA CYS A 51 8.73 2.54 4.96
C CYS A 51 9.76 1.61 4.32
N VAL A 52 10.01 1.79 3.04
CA VAL A 52 11.10 1.14 2.30
C VAL A 52 11.99 2.21 1.72
N GLY A 53 13.28 2.17 2.04
CA GLY A 53 14.26 3.16 1.58
C GLY A 53 14.94 3.88 2.75
N ASP A 54 15.44 5.07 2.48
CA ASP A 54 16.26 5.83 3.44
C ASP A 54 15.44 6.75 4.35
N TRP A 55 14.24 7.15 3.92
CA TRP A 55 13.41 8.00 4.74
C TRP A 55 12.72 7.20 5.84
N SER A 56 12.72 7.73 7.07
CA SER A 56 12.17 7.05 8.23
C SER A 56 11.58 8.03 9.24
N PHE A 57 10.67 7.55 10.09
CA PHE A 57 10.15 8.25 11.26
C PHE A 57 9.83 7.27 12.40
N GLU A 58 9.76 7.78 13.62
CA GLU A 58 9.78 6.98 14.84
C GLU A 58 8.65 5.92 14.93
N SER A 59 7.46 6.22 14.44
CA SER A 59 6.30 5.32 14.56
C SER A 59 6.13 4.35 13.38
N ALA A 60 7.04 4.37 12.38
CA ALA A 60 6.96 3.48 11.23
C ALA A 60 7.86 2.26 11.35
N PHE A 61 7.44 1.15 10.75
CA PHE A 61 8.33 0.02 10.54
C PHE A 61 9.13 0.24 9.24
N CYS A 62 10.40 0.59 9.40
CA CYS A 62 11.27 0.96 8.30
C CYS A 62 12.24 -0.16 7.92
N VAL A 63 12.44 -0.36 6.64
CA VAL A 63 13.42 -1.30 6.07
C VAL A 63 14.20 -0.62 4.95
N GLY A 64 15.45 -1.04 4.75
CA GLY A 64 16.26 -0.54 3.64
C GLY A 64 15.70 -0.96 2.28
N MET A 65 16.12 -0.27 1.21
CA MET A 65 15.59 -0.45 -0.15
C MET A 65 15.57 -1.93 -0.60
N LYS A 66 16.58 -2.72 -0.28
CA LYS A 66 16.68 -4.15 -0.67
C LYS A 66 16.10 -5.13 0.34
N GLN A 67 15.33 -4.66 1.30
CA GLN A 67 14.79 -5.46 2.41
C GLN A 67 13.26 -5.55 2.42
N GLY A 68 12.58 -5.25 1.32
CA GLY A 68 11.11 -5.29 1.23
C GLY A 68 10.51 -6.66 1.57
N ASN A 69 11.27 -7.74 1.40
CA ASN A 69 10.85 -9.09 1.80
C ASN A 69 10.58 -9.23 3.32
N ARG A 70 11.13 -8.35 4.17
CA ARG A 70 10.84 -8.31 5.62
C ARG A 70 9.42 -7.86 5.95
N LEU A 71 8.70 -7.32 4.96
CA LEU A 71 7.31 -6.89 5.08
C LEU A 71 6.32 -8.02 4.73
N LEU A 72 6.78 -9.13 4.15
CA LEU A 72 5.92 -10.25 3.79
C LEU A 72 5.19 -10.82 5.02
N GLY A 73 3.88 -11.05 4.87
CA GLY A 73 3.02 -11.55 5.94
C GLY A 73 2.65 -10.49 6.99
N ARG A 74 3.01 -9.24 6.78
CA ARG A 74 2.61 -8.10 7.62
C ARG A 74 1.62 -7.23 6.88
N GLU A 75 0.92 -6.36 7.61
CA GLU A 75 -0.08 -5.44 7.05
C GLU A 75 0.19 -4.01 7.48
N CYS A 76 0.01 -3.07 6.55
CA CYS A 76 0.08 -1.63 6.81
C CYS A 76 -1.09 -0.90 6.15
N ASP A 77 -1.42 0.25 6.71
CA ASP A 77 -2.43 1.15 6.20
C ASP A 77 -1.82 2.17 5.22
N VAL A 78 -0.54 2.51 5.43
CA VAL A 78 0.24 3.35 4.52
C VAL A 78 1.60 2.71 4.28
N LEU A 79 1.94 2.58 3.01
CA LEU A 79 3.26 2.15 2.55
C LEU A 79 3.97 3.33 1.90
N LEU A 80 5.08 3.76 2.47
CA LEU A 80 5.97 4.72 1.87
C LEU A 80 7.13 4.01 1.18
N PHE A 81 7.36 4.31 -0.09
CA PHE A 81 8.46 3.79 -0.88
C PHE A 81 9.35 4.95 -1.35
N ASP A 82 10.55 5.06 -0.78
CA ASP A 82 11.50 6.13 -1.10
C ASP A 82 12.41 5.73 -2.27
N ALA A 83 11.96 6.01 -3.48
CA ALA A 83 12.67 5.72 -4.72
C ALA A 83 13.54 6.89 -5.22
N ARG A 84 13.90 7.84 -4.35
CA ARG A 84 14.69 9.02 -4.75
C ARG A 84 16.13 8.70 -5.15
N LYS A 85 16.73 7.69 -4.53
CA LYS A 85 18.14 7.32 -4.78
C LYS A 85 18.28 6.06 -5.61
N GLU A 86 17.49 5.04 -5.32
CA GLU A 86 17.50 3.76 -6.04
C GLU A 86 16.10 3.16 -6.04
N PHE A 87 15.85 2.24 -6.95
CA PHE A 87 14.62 1.45 -7.02
C PHE A 87 14.95 -0.03 -7.10
N ASP A 88 14.39 -0.82 -6.17
CA ASP A 88 14.47 -2.28 -6.20
C ASP A 88 13.09 -2.89 -6.44
N ALA A 89 12.91 -3.50 -7.62
CA ALA A 89 11.65 -4.05 -8.07
C ALA A 89 11.16 -5.21 -7.20
N ASN A 90 12.08 -6.03 -6.67
CA ASN A 90 11.74 -7.16 -5.81
C ASN A 90 11.21 -6.66 -4.46
N SER A 91 11.88 -5.68 -3.87
CA SER A 91 11.43 -5.05 -2.63
C SER A 91 10.10 -4.34 -2.81
N PHE A 92 9.91 -3.62 -3.92
CA PHE A 92 8.63 -2.97 -4.22
C PHE A 92 7.49 -3.99 -4.31
N THR A 93 7.70 -5.07 -5.08
CA THR A 93 6.70 -6.12 -5.26
C THR A 93 6.36 -6.84 -3.95
N ALA A 94 7.37 -7.10 -3.12
CA ALA A 94 7.17 -7.72 -1.81
C ALA A 94 6.42 -6.77 -0.85
N ALA A 95 6.81 -5.49 -0.82
CA ALA A 95 6.24 -4.49 0.08
C ALA A 95 4.79 -4.14 -0.26
N ILE A 96 4.42 -4.01 -1.55
CA ILE A 96 3.07 -3.62 -1.94
C ILE A 96 2.01 -4.65 -1.52
N GLY A 97 2.42 -5.91 -1.35
CA GLY A 97 1.56 -6.97 -0.83
C GLY A 97 1.13 -6.77 0.63
N SER A 98 1.86 -5.95 1.40
CA SER A 98 1.52 -5.64 2.79
C SER A 98 0.42 -4.57 2.93
N LEU A 99 0.09 -3.84 1.86
CA LEU A 99 -0.90 -2.77 1.90
C LEU A 99 -2.31 -3.35 1.97
N VAL A 100 -3.08 -2.98 3.00
CA VAL A 100 -4.47 -3.45 3.19
C VAL A 100 -5.45 -2.82 2.20
N GLY A 101 -6.66 -3.37 2.11
CA GLY A 101 -7.77 -2.72 1.39
C GLY A 101 -8.11 -1.37 2.05
N GLY A 102 -8.22 -0.31 1.26
CA GLY A 102 -8.37 1.07 1.76
C GLY A 102 -7.05 1.74 2.14
N GLY A 103 -5.91 1.06 1.97
CA GLY A 103 -4.60 1.62 2.25
C GLY A 103 -4.06 2.52 1.15
N MET A 104 -3.00 3.28 1.46
CA MET A 104 -2.37 4.23 0.57
C MET A 104 -0.89 3.91 0.32
N LEU A 105 -0.51 3.81 -0.95
CA LEU A 105 0.88 3.81 -1.38
C LEU A 105 1.35 5.24 -1.61
N LEU A 106 2.44 5.63 -0.99
CA LEU A 106 3.15 6.88 -1.24
C LEU A 106 4.53 6.56 -1.83
N VAL A 107 4.85 7.14 -2.98
CA VAL A 107 6.15 6.95 -3.63
C VAL A 107 6.85 8.30 -3.71
N MET A 108 8.04 8.40 -3.15
CA MET A 108 8.91 9.56 -3.36
C MET A 108 9.84 9.32 -4.54
N THR A 109 9.83 10.22 -5.50
CA THR A 109 10.71 10.16 -6.66
C THR A 109 11.41 11.50 -6.88
N ASN A 110 12.58 11.44 -7.49
CA ASN A 110 13.22 12.64 -8.01
C ASN A 110 12.90 12.84 -9.49
N THR A 111 13.32 13.97 -10.05
CA THR A 111 13.20 14.29 -11.48
C THR A 111 14.41 13.81 -12.31
N ALA A 112 15.33 13.10 -11.69
CA ALA A 112 16.53 12.61 -12.37
C ALA A 112 16.17 11.55 -13.45
N GLN A 113 17.03 11.51 -14.47
CA GLN A 113 16.89 10.50 -15.53
C GLN A 113 17.14 9.10 -14.96
N PRO A 114 16.30 8.12 -15.30
CA PRO A 114 16.47 6.74 -14.84
C PRO A 114 17.79 6.17 -15.39
N GLN A 115 18.51 5.47 -14.54
CA GLN A 115 19.80 4.84 -14.92
C GLN A 115 19.62 3.43 -15.43
N HIS A 116 18.54 2.74 -15.05
CA HIS A 116 18.30 1.35 -15.36
C HIS A 116 16.91 1.12 -16.00
N PHE A 117 16.79 0.05 -16.79
CA PHE A 117 15.54 -0.29 -17.46
C PHE A 117 14.35 -0.44 -16.48
N ALA A 118 14.57 -1.04 -15.31
CA ALA A 118 13.52 -1.20 -14.30
C ALA A 118 13.01 0.17 -13.78
N GLU A 119 13.90 1.13 -13.56
CA GLU A 119 13.54 2.49 -13.17
C GLU A 119 12.76 3.20 -14.28
N GLN A 120 13.22 3.08 -15.52
CA GLN A 120 12.56 3.66 -16.68
C GLN A 120 11.14 3.09 -16.85
N TRP A 121 10.99 1.78 -16.73
CA TRP A 121 9.69 1.13 -16.79
C TRP A 121 8.78 1.59 -15.65
N MET A 122 9.28 1.63 -14.43
CA MET A 122 8.51 2.11 -13.27
C MET A 122 8.10 3.56 -13.40
N GLN A 123 8.94 4.45 -13.92
CA GLN A 123 8.55 5.84 -14.17
C GLN A 123 7.31 5.94 -15.08
N THR A 124 7.22 5.10 -16.10
CA THR A 124 6.03 5.06 -16.95
C THR A 124 4.79 4.52 -16.23
N GLN A 125 4.96 3.60 -15.27
CA GLN A 125 3.85 3.10 -14.47
C GLN A 125 3.38 4.12 -13.43
N TRP A 126 4.30 4.85 -12.82
CA TRP A 126 3.96 5.88 -11.83
C TRP A 126 3.12 7.02 -12.41
N GLN A 127 3.25 7.32 -13.69
CA GLN A 127 2.36 8.28 -14.37
C GLN A 127 0.89 7.83 -14.44
N LYS A 128 0.61 6.56 -14.16
CA LYS A 128 -0.77 6.02 -14.04
C LYS A 128 -1.36 6.18 -12.64
N LEU A 129 -0.54 6.55 -11.66
CA LEU A 129 -0.97 6.90 -10.31
C LEU A 129 -1.30 8.39 -10.24
N ILE A 130 -1.78 8.83 -9.09
CA ILE A 130 -1.97 10.25 -8.81
C ILE A 130 -0.58 10.87 -8.60
N VAL A 131 -0.20 11.83 -9.45
CA VAL A 131 1.10 12.50 -9.32
C VAL A 131 0.89 13.87 -8.68
N LEU A 132 1.49 14.09 -7.51
CA LEU A 132 1.66 15.41 -6.91
C LEU A 132 3.05 15.92 -7.27
N GLU A 133 3.08 16.89 -8.18
CA GLU A 133 4.33 17.51 -8.66
C GLU A 133 4.51 18.87 -8.02
N GLN A 134 5.73 19.16 -7.58
CA GLN A 134 6.08 20.44 -6.99
C GLN A 134 5.82 21.60 -7.96
N GLY A 135 5.10 22.62 -7.48
CA GLY A 135 4.76 23.79 -8.31
C GLY A 135 3.60 23.57 -9.29
N LYS A 136 3.03 22.38 -9.36
CA LYS A 136 1.84 22.10 -10.17
C LYS A 136 0.55 22.16 -9.36
N VAL A 137 -0.57 22.26 -10.08
CA VAL A 137 -1.92 22.21 -9.50
C VAL A 137 -2.18 20.80 -8.99
N ILE A 138 -2.82 20.69 -7.82
CA ILE A 138 -3.23 19.40 -7.26
C ILE A 138 -4.25 18.76 -8.19
N PRO A 139 -4.06 17.50 -8.61
CA PRO A 139 -4.98 16.82 -9.50
C PRO A 139 -6.36 16.64 -8.86
N GLN A 140 -7.41 16.77 -9.66
CA GLN A 140 -8.74 16.40 -9.23
C GLN A 140 -8.90 14.87 -9.33
N VAL A 141 -9.35 14.26 -8.27
CA VAL A 141 -9.64 12.83 -8.22
C VAL A 141 -11.16 12.66 -8.13
N SER A 142 -11.72 11.85 -9.01
CA SER A 142 -13.12 11.45 -8.93
C SER A 142 -13.38 10.66 -7.65
N GLU A 143 -14.59 10.72 -7.13
CA GLU A 143 -14.98 9.87 -6.01
C GLU A 143 -14.73 8.40 -6.32
N LEU A 144 -14.10 7.70 -5.39
CA LEU A 144 -13.84 6.27 -5.54
C LEU A 144 -15.16 5.49 -5.38
N ALA A 145 -15.47 4.66 -6.36
CA ALA A 145 -16.62 3.78 -6.26
C ALA A 145 -16.41 2.80 -5.09
N ILE A 146 -17.43 2.62 -4.25
CA ILE A 146 -17.39 1.65 -3.16
C ILE A 146 -17.23 0.26 -3.75
N ALA A 147 -16.18 -0.45 -3.36
CA ALA A 147 -15.97 -1.83 -3.78
C ALA A 147 -17.12 -2.69 -3.26
N GLN A 148 -17.75 -3.44 -4.15
CA GLN A 148 -18.72 -4.45 -3.72
C GLN A 148 -17.96 -5.51 -2.92
N ARG A 149 -18.22 -5.57 -1.61
CA ARG A 149 -17.74 -6.68 -0.78
C ARG A 149 -18.53 -7.92 -1.15
N ASN A 150 -17.85 -8.95 -1.60
CA ASN A 150 -18.44 -10.28 -1.59
C ASN A 150 -18.50 -10.72 -0.12
N THR A 151 -19.68 -10.60 0.50
CA THR A 151 -19.93 -11.00 1.88
C THR A 151 -20.33 -12.48 1.99
N GLU A 152 -20.50 -13.15 0.87
CA GLU A 152 -20.87 -14.57 0.84
C GLU A 152 -19.60 -15.44 0.82
N TYR A 153 -19.16 -15.81 1.99
CA TYR A 153 -18.07 -16.77 2.18
C TYR A 153 -18.58 -18.21 2.20
N ILE A 154 -19.39 -18.61 1.19
CA ILE A 154 -20.08 -19.91 1.15
C ILE A 154 -19.08 -21.06 1.24
N GLU A 155 -17.99 -21.00 0.47
CA GLU A 155 -16.98 -22.07 0.45
C GLU A 155 -16.24 -22.16 1.79
N GLN A 156 -15.88 -21.02 2.39
CA GLN A 156 -15.23 -20.96 3.70
C GLN A 156 -16.18 -21.45 4.80
N THR A 157 -17.44 -21.05 4.78
CA THR A 157 -18.46 -21.51 5.73
C THR A 157 -18.66 -23.02 5.62
N HIS A 158 -18.69 -23.56 4.41
CA HIS A 158 -18.75 -25.00 4.20
C HIS A 158 -17.48 -25.70 4.71
N ALA A 159 -16.30 -25.17 4.47
CA ALA A 159 -15.04 -25.71 4.98
C ALA A 159 -15.03 -25.75 6.52
N VAL A 160 -15.44 -24.66 7.18
CA VAL A 160 -15.58 -24.60 8.65
C VAL A 160 -16.52 -25.68 9.16
N SER A 161 -17.71 -25.84 8.55
CA SER A 161 -18.67 -26.90 8.90
C SER A 161 -18.09 -28.34 8.78
N LEU A 162 -17.22 -28.56 7.78
CA LEU A 162 -16.52 -29.84 7.63
C LEU A 162 -15.46 -30.05 8.71
N ILE A 163 -14.71 -28.99 9.08
CA ILE A 163 -13.74 -29.04 10.18
C ILE A 163 -14.44 -29.37 11.49
N GLU A 164 -15.56 -28.72 11.80
CA GLU A 164 -16.35 -28.98 13.01
C GLU A 164 -16.80 -30.42 13.10
N LYS A 165 -17.24 -31.02 11.98
CA LYS A 165 -17.61 -32.45 11.93
C LYS A 165 -16.44 -33.40 12.23
N VAL A 166 -15.24 -33.03 11.81
CA VAL A 166 -14.00 -33.78 12.14
C VAL A 166 -13.67 -33.66 13.61
N VAL A 167 -13.63 -32.43 14.14
CA VAL A 167 -13.32 -32.14 15.54
C VAL A 167 -14.30 -32.82 16.50
N ASN A 168 -15.58 -32.80 16.18
CA ASN A 168 -16.62 -33.40 16.99
C ASN A 168 -16.75 -34.94 16.80
N GLY A 169 -15.84 -35.56 16.06
CA GLY A 169 -15.83 -37.01 15.83
C GLY A 169 -16.92 -37.54 14.92
N HIS A 170 -17.71 -36.68 14.30
CA HIS A 170 -18.78 -37.06 13.36
C HIS A 170 -18.25 -37.49 11.99
N ARG A 171 -16.98 -37.26 11.71
CA ARG A 171 -16.30 -37.66 10.48
C ARG A 171 -15.01 -38.42 10.80
N LYS A 172 -14.96 -39.67 10.35
CA LYS A 172 -13.79 -40.54 10.57
C LYS A 172 -12.73 -40.47 9.45
N ARG A 173 -13.06 -39.86 8.31
CA ARG A 173 -12.11 -39.70 7.18
C ARG A 173 -11.32 -38.44 7.33
N PRO A 174 -10.04 -38.43 6.93
CA PRO A 174 -9.22 -37.20 6.93
C PRO A 174 -9.85 -36.14 6.04
N LEU A 175 -9.70 -34.89 6.44
CA LEU A 175 -10.12 -33.73 5.68
C LEU A 175 -8.86 -33.02 5.16
N VAL A 176 -8.79 -32.80 3.85
CA VAL A 176 -7.76 -32.00 3.21
C VAL A 176 -8.44 -30.77 2.62
N LEU A 177 -8.00 -29.60 3.02
CA LEU A 177 -8.43 -28.31 2.48
C LEU A 177 -7.38 -27.83 1.48
N THR A 178 -7.80 -27.54 0.26
CA THR A 178 -6.95 -26.96 -0.78
C THR A 178 -7.58 -25.65 -1.21
N ALA A 179 -6.75 -24.61 -1.30
CA ALA A 179 -7.17 -23.31 -1.80
C ALA A 179 -6.07 -22.69 -2.66
N ASP A 180 -6.47 -21.86 -3.60
CA ASP A 180 -5.52 -21.05 -4.35
C ASP A 180 -4.90 -20.00 -3.43
N ARG A 181 -3.68 -19.57 -3.77
CA ARG A 181 -2.96 -18.54 -3.01
C ARG A 181 -3.81 -17.26 -2.89
N GLY A 182 -3.98 -16.76 -1.67
CA GLY A 182 -4.73 -15.52 -1.40
C GLY A 182 -6.25 -15.70 -1.26
N ARG A 183 -6.75 -16.94 -1.15
CA ARG A 183 -8.17 -17.19 -0.95
C ARG A 183 -8.61 -17.40 0.51
N GLY A 184 -7.86 -16.92 1.45
CA GLY A 184 -8.24 -16.90 2.87
C GLY A 184 -7.35 -17.66 3.75
#